data_c02ff773771ad2eea6d8cf59f2f33f94
#
_entry.id   c02ff773771ad2eea6d8cf59f2f33f94
#
_cell.length_a   1.000
_cell.length_b   1.000
_cell.length_c   1.000
_cell.angle_alpha   90.00
_cell.angle_beta   90.00
_cell.angle_gamma   90.00
#
_symmetry.space_group_name_H-M   'P 1'
#
loop_
_entity.id
_entity.type
_entity.pdbx_description
1 polymer ?
#
loop_
_entity_poly.entity_id
_entity_poly.type
_entity_poly.pdbx_seq_one_letter_code
_entity_poly.pdbx_strand_id
1 'polypeptide(L)'
;MTIARKLALLVLCALLGMVVMTAWFLVSERKLILEERQTGVRQVVEVAHGNAVHFQALSSKGTMPDEEARQRAAAAIQALRYSGNEYIWINDMHPRMVMHPIRPELNGQDLSGNKDPNGLALFVEFVRTVKAQGAGFVPYMWPKAGSDTPVEKTSYVKGFEPWGWVIGSGVYIDTVNAAIWQRALGFGAVALVLGVALLVLGTLVSRNLLRQLGGEPDYARSIARSIAQGDLAVAVTTRPGDQSSLMLDIQAMQGNLHRIVQRVRSGTEHIASASQQIAAGNHDLSSRTESQ
;
A
#
# COMPACT_ATOMS: atom_id res chain seq x y z
N MET A 1 -1.53 -27.89 12.13
CA MET A 1 -0.85 -26.97 11.18
C MET A 1 0.63 -26.93 11.52
N THR A 2 1.53 -27.23 10.57
CA THR A 2 2.97 -27.22 10.77
C THR A 2 3.48 -25.81 11.11
N ILE A 3 4.61 -25.69 11.83
CA ILE A 3 5.26 -24.38 12.12
C ILE A 3 5.58 -23.65 10.81
N ALA A 4 6.07 -24.37 9.81
CA ALA A 4 6.36 -23.79 8.50
C ALA A 4 5.12 -23.12 7.88
N ARG A 5 3.94 -23.75 7.98
CA ARG A 5 2.68 -23.17 7.48
C ARG A 5 2.22 -21.95 8.29
N LYS A 6 2.40 -21.97 9.63
CA LYS A 6 2.06 -20.82 10.49
C LYS A 6 2.95 -19.62 10.16
N LEU A 7 4.26 -19.84 10.01
CA LEU A 7 5.22 -18.79 9.63
C LEU A 7 4.96 -18.27 8.19
N ALA A 8 4.68 -19.16 7.24
CA ALA A 8 4.32 -18.77 5.87
C ALA A 8 3.06 -17.90 5.84
N LEU A 9 2.07 -18.21 6.68
CA LEU A 9 0.83 -17.44 6.78
C LEU A 9 1.08 -16.05 7.37
N LEU A 10 1.94 -15.92 8.38
CA LEU A 10 2.35 -14.62 8.93
C LEU A 10 3.09 -13.78 7.90
N VAL A 11 4.03 -14.36 7.16
CA VAL A 11 4.74 -13.66 6.08
C VAL A 11 3.76 -13.22 4.98
N LEU A 12 2.82 -14.09 4.59
CA LEU A 12 1.79 -13.77 3.60
C LEU A 12 0.90 -12.61 4.07
N CYS A 13 0.46 -12.62 5.32
CA CYS A 13 -0.32 -11.52 5.90
C CYS A 13 0.49 -10.20 5.90
N ALA A 14 1.78 -10.24 6.23
CA ALA A 14 2.64 -9.06 6.20
C ALA A 14 2.82 -8.52 4.78
N LEU A 15 3.02 -9.39 3.78
CA LEU A 15 3.12 -9.02 2.37
C LEU A 15 1.80 -8.43 1.85
N LEU A 16 0.67 -9.05 2.20
CA LEU A 16 -0.65 -8.53 1.84
C LEU A 16 -0.89 -7.14 2.45
N GLY A 17 -0.56 -6.97 3.73
CA GLY A 17 -0.64 -5.67 4.41
C GLY A 17 0.20 -4.60 3.72
N MET A 18 1.42 -4.94 3.29
CA MET A 18 2.31 -4.05 2.55
C MET A 18 1.71 -3.63 1.19
N VAL A 19 1.13 -4.57 0.44
CA VAL A 19 0.47 -4.27 -0.84
C VAL A 19 -0.73 -3.35 -0.63
N VAL A 20 -1.58 -3.63 0.36
CA VAL A 20 -2.75 -2.81 0.69
C VAL A 20 -2.33 -1.40 1.09
N MET A 21 -1.33 -1.26 1.96
CA MET A 21 -0.80 0.04 2.39
C MET A 21 -0.22 0.84 1.22
N THR A 22 0.55 0.19 0.33
CA THR A 22 1.12 0.85 -0.85
C THR A 22 0.01 1.31 -1.80
N ALA A 23 -0.99 0.48 -2.07
CA ALA A 23 -2.11 0.84 -2.92
C ALA A 23 -2.92 2.02 -2.33
N TRP A 24 -3.24 1.95 -1.05
CA TRP A 24 -3.94 3.04 -0.36
C TRP A 24 -3.14 4.35 -0.39
N PHE A 25 -1.84 4.28 -0.15
CA PHE A 25 -0.95 5.45 -0.20
C PHE A 25 -0.95 6.09 -1.59
N LEU A 26 -0.81 5.29 -2.68
CA LEU A 26 -0.80 5.82 -4.04
C LEU A 26 -2.13 6.49 -4.42
N VAL A 27 -3.26 5.93 -4.00
CA VAL A 27 -4.59 6.54 -4.22
C VAL A 27 -4.72 7.85 -3.46
N SER A 28 -4.28 7.88 -2.19
CA SER A 28 -4.30 9.08 -1.35
C SER A 28 -3.40 10.19 -1.90
N GLU A 29 -2.19 9.83 -2.32
CA GLU A 29 -1.20 10.74 -2.90
C GLU A 29 -1.70 11.35 -4.22
N ARG A 30 -2.35 10.53 -5.08
CA ARG A 30 -2.98 11.04 -6.32
C ARG A 30 -4.02 12.11 -6.02
N LYS A 31 -4.88 11.87 -5.04
CA LYS A 31 -5.91 12.83 -4.64
C LYS A 31 -5.26 14.13 -4.14
N LEU A 32 -4.26 14.03 -3.28
CA LEU A 32 -3.55 15.18 -2.71
C LEU A 32 -2.88 16.03 -3.80
N ILE A 33 -2.15 15.41 -4.73
CA ILE A 33 -1.49 16.11 -5.84
C ILE A 33 -2.53 16.81 -6.72
N LEU A 34 -3.67 16.16 -7.02
CA LEU A 34 -4.71 16.75 -7.82
C LEU A 34 -5.34 17.97 -7.11
N GLU A 35 -5.65 17.88 -5.84
CA GLU A 35 -6.20 18.97 -5.01
C GLU A 35 -5.21 20.14 -4.92
N GLU A 36 -3.92 19.88 -4.74
CA GLU A 36 -2.86 20.89 -4.75
C GLU A 36 -2.78 21.62 -6.11
N ARG A 37 -2.80 20.86 -7.21
CA ARG A 37 -2.77 21.44 -8.55
C ARG A 37 -4.02 22.27 -8.85
N GLN A 38 -5.19 21.77 -8.47
CA GLN A 38 -6.44 22.52 -8.61
C GLN A 38 -6.44 23.81 -7.78
N THR A 39 -5.92 23.77 -6.55
CA THR A 39 -5.76 24.95 -5.70
C THR A 39 -4.84 25.97 -6.36
N GLY A 40 -3.71 25.56 -6.91
CA GLY A 40 -2.80 26.41 -7.64
C GLY A 40 -3.44 27.07 -8.86
N VAL A 41 -4.19 26.30 -9.66
CA VAL A 41 -4.94 26.85 -10.82
C VAL A 41 -5.97 27.87 -10.38
N ARG A 42 -6.72 27.58 -9.30
CA ARG A 42 -7.68 28.53 -8.73
C ARG A 42 -7.01 29.85 -8.36
N GLN A 43 -5.88 29.80 -7.64
CA GLN A 43 -5.13 31.00 -7.23
C GLN A 43 -4.66 31.84 -8.42
N VAL A 44 -4.17 31.19 -9.48
CA VAL A 44 -3.73 31.87 -10.70
C VAL A 44 -4.90 32.58 -11.39
N VAL A 45 -6.07 31.94 -11.50
CA VAL A 45 -7.27 32.56 -12.07
C VAL A 45 -7.77 33.71 -11.19
N GLU A 46 -7.68 33.59 -9.85
CA GLU A 46 -8.02 34.70 -8.93
C GLU A 46 -7.12 35.90 -9.13
N VAL A 47 -5.82 35.69 -9.35
CA VAL A 47 -4.86 36.76 -9.65
C VAL A 47 -5.19 37.43 -10.99
N ALA A 48 -5.51 36.66 -12.05
CA ALA A 48 -5.91 37.18 -13.33
C ALA A 48 -7.25 37.94 -13.27
N HIS A 49 -8.19 37.45 -12.49
CA HIS A 49 -9.44 38.14 -12.22
C HIS A 49 -9.19 39.46 -11.47
N GLY A 50 -8.30 39.49 -10.46
CA GLY A 50 -7.87 40.72 -9.76
C GLY A 50 -7.26 41.76 -10.73
N ASN A 51 -6.51 41.29 -11.73
CA ASN A 51 -5.98 42.15 -12.80
C ASN A 51 -7.12 42.78 -13.60
N ALA A 52 -8.13 42.03 -14.02
CA ALA A 52 -9.31 42.58 -14.72
C ALA A 52 -10.07 43.58 -13.83
N VAL A 53 -10.26 43.30 -12.56
CA VAL A 53 -10.84 44.21 -11.55
C VAL A 53 -10.07 45.54 -11.49
N HIS A 54 -8.75 45.49 -11.47
CA HIS A 54 -7.89 46.67 -11.42
C HIS A 54 -8.12 47.59 -12.64
N PHE A 55 -8.03 47.04 -13.86
CA PHE A 55 -8.24 47.85 -15.07
C PHE A 55 -9.66 48.37 -15.20
N GLN A 56 -10.67 47.58 -14.82
CA GLN A 56 -12.06 48.03 -14.79
C GLN A 56 -12.27 49.21 -13.80
N ALA A 57 -11.60 49.16 -12.65
CA ALA A 57 -11.64 50.27 -11.70
C ALA A 57 -11.03 51.57 -12.25
N LEU A 58 -9.96 51.48 -13.07
CA LEU A 58 -9.40 52.65 -13.77
C LEU A 58 -10.38 53.24 -14.79
N SER A 59 -11.09 52.38 -15.51
CA SER A 59 -12.13 52.80 -16.45
C SER A 59 -13.29 53.47 -15.71
N SER A 60 -13.82 52.87 -14.67
CA SER A 60 -14.93 53.38 -13.89
C SER A 60 -14.63 54.73 -13.22
N LYS A 61 -13.35 55.02 -12.91
CA LYS A 61 -12.90 56.32 -12.39
C LYS A 61 -12.67 57.36 -13.50
N GLY A 62 -12.89 57.00 -14.75
CA GLY A 62 -12.65 57.90 -15.90
C GLY A 62 -11.16 58.13 -16.21
N THR A 63 -10.26 57.38 -15.60
CA THR A 63 -8.81 57.51 -15.82
C THR A 63 -8.39 56.90 -17.16
N MET A 64 -9.20 55.97 -17.70
CA MET A 64 -8.91 55.22 -18.93
C MET A 64 -10.23 54.89 -19.65
N PRO A 65 -10.28 54.96 -20.98
CA PRO A 65 -11.44 54.46 -21.76
C PRO A 65 -11.66 52.95 -21.50
N ASP A 66 -12.94 52.53 -21.50
CA ASP A 66 -13.29 51.12 -21.16
C ASP A 66 -12.68 50.14 -22.16
N GLU A 67 -12.68 50.48 -23.45
CA GLU A 67 -12.06 49.63 -24.48
C GLU A 67 -10.56 49.48 -24.28
N GLU A 68 -9.86 50.57 -23.92
CA GLU A 68 -8.44 50.54 -23.62
C GLU A 68 -8.16 49.70 -22.34
N ALA A 69 -9.01 49.81 -21.32
CA ALA A 69 -8.91 49.04 -20.08
C ALA A 69 -9.04 47.53 -20.35
N ARG A 70 -10.03 47.12 -21.19
CA ARG A 70 -10.20 45.71 -21.61
C ARG A 70 -8.99 45.20 -22.38
N GLN A 71 -8.47 45.97 -23.34
CA GLN A 71 -7.30 45.59 -24.14
C GLN A 71 -6.05 45.43 -23.25
N ARG A 72 -5.81 46.35 -22.32
CA ARG A 72 -4.66 46.28 -21.40
C ARG A 72 -4.79 45.13 -20.42
N ALA A 73 -5.97 44.86 -19.89
CA ALA A 73 -6.25 43.73 -19.02
C ALA A 73 -6.00 42.41 -19.75
N ALA A 74 -6.55 42.26 -20.96
CA ALA A 74 -6.35 41.07 -21.77
C ALA A 74 -4.88 40.85 -22.13
N ALA A 75 -4.17 41.92 -22.53
CA ALA A 75 -2.72 41.85 -22.83
C ALA A 75 -1.86 41.45 -21.59
N ALA A 76 -2.19 42.02 -20.44
CA ALA A 76 -1.51 41.66 -19.19
C ALA A 76 -1.74 40.19 -18.82
N ILE A 77 -2.98 39.70 -18.93
CA ILE A 77 -3.32 38.30 -18.66
C ILE A 77 -2.69 37.37 -19.72
N GLN A 78 -2.66 37.77 -20.99
CA GLN A 78 -2.02 37.02 -22.09
C GLN A 78 -0.54 36.76 -21.83
N ALA A 79 0.16 37.66 -21.17
CA ALA A 79 1.58 37.53 -20.86
C ALA A 79 1.86 36.61 -19.68
N LEU A 80 0.88 36.29 -18.85
CA LEU A 80 1.06 35.45 -17.68
C LEU A 80 1.35 34.01 -18.09
N ARG A 81 2.39 33.44 -17.46
CA ARG A 81 2.75 32.01 -17.53
C ARG A 81 3.07 31.53 -16.14
N TYR A 82 2.78 30.26 -15.90
CA TYR A 82 3.08 29.59 -14.63
C TYR A 82 3.37 28.10 -14.87
N SER A 83 3.99 27.44 -13.94
CA SER A 83 4.32 25.99 -14.00
C SER A 83 4.90 25.54 -15.36
N GLY A 84 5.80 26.34 -15.94
CA GLY A 84 6.37 26.15 -17.27
C GLY A 84 5.57 26.87 -18.34
N ASN A 85 4.72 26.16 -19.08
CA ASN A 85 3.97 26.70 -20.23
C ASN A 85 2.47 26.81 -19.99
N GLU A 86 2.00 26.68 -18.74
CA GLU A 86 0.59 26.85 -18.43
C GLU A 86 0.18 28.31 -18.62
N TYR A 87 -1.07 28.51 -19.03
CA TYR A 87 -1.60 29.77 -19.51
C TYR A 87 -3.01 30.05 -19.04
N ILE A 88 -3.44 31.30 -19.19
CA ILE A 88 -4.79 31.76 -18.90
C ILE A 88 -5.42 32.20 -20.21
N TRP A 89 -6.70 31.88 -20.43
CA TRP A 89 -7.51 32.38 -21.55
C TRP A 89 -8.68 33.15 -21.03
N ILE A 90 -9.31 33.93 -21.95
CA ILE A 90 -10.53 34.67 -21.70
C ILE A 90 -11.50 34.37 -22.83
N ASN A 91 -12.72 33.94 -22.50
CA ASN A 91 -13.87 33.93 -23.41
C ASN A 91 -15.00 34.76 -22.81
N ASP A 92 -15.98 35.12 -23.63
CA ASP A 92 -17.15 35.82 -23.14
C ASP A 92 -18.31 34.86 -22.79
N MET A 93 -19.41 35.42 -22.29
CA MET A 93 -20.63 34.67 -21.92
C MET A 93 -21.45 34.15 -23.11
N HIS A 94 -21.01 34.39 -24.35
CA HIS A 94 -21.55 33.86 -25.61
C HIS A 94 -20.57 32.89 -26.28
N PRO A 95 -19.90 32.03 -25.55
CA PRO A 95 -18.69 31.26 -25.81
C PRO A 95 -17.78 31.75 -26.95
N ARG A 96 -17.60 33.09 -27.10
CA ARG A 96 -16.64 33.64 -28.04
C ARG A 96 -15.28 33.82 -27.38
N MET A 97 -14.21 33.43 -28.05
CA MET A 97 -12.88 33.65 -27.55
C MET A 97 -12.49 35.12 -27.57
N VAL A 98 -12.18 35.69 -26.44
CA VAL A 98 -11.63 37.04 -26.30
C VAL A 98 -10.12 37.03 -26.47
N MET A 99 -9.45 36.10 -25.79
CA MET A 99 -7.98 35.97 -25.84
C MET A 99 -7.56 34.55 -25.50
N HIS A 100 -6.76 33.92 -26.37
CA HIS A 100 -6.08 32.65 -26.12
C HIS A 100 -4.62 32.77 -26.49
N PRO A 101 -3.69 32.62 -25.49
CA PRO A 101 -2.28 32.97 -25.71
C PRO A 101 -1.51 31.92 -26.53
N ILE A 102 -1.99 30.68 -26.61
CA ILE A 102 -1.34 29.58 -27.34
C ILE A 102 -2.01 29.34 -28.70
N ARG A 103 -3.31 29.62 -28.81
CA ARG A 103 -4.14 29.48 -30.04
C ARG A 103 -4.78 30.78 -30.40
N PRO A 104 -3.99 31.79 -30.84
CA PRO A 104 -4.54 33.11 -31.17
C PRO A 104 -5.50 33.08 -32.35
N GLU A 105 -5.46 32.04 -33.17
CA GLU A 105 -6.43 31.82 -34.26
C GLU A 105 -7.85 31.65 -33.77
N LEU A 106 -8.07 31.29 -32.49
CA LEU A 106 -9.42 31.21 -31.92
C LEU A 106 -10.01 32.57 -31.54
N ASN A 107 -9.19 33.60 -31.41
CA ASN A 107 -9.63 34.91 -30.95
C ASN A 107 -10.73 35.47 -31.88
N GLY A 108 -11.82 35.92 -31.28
CA GLY A 108 -12.99 36.43 -31.99
C GLY A 108 -13.94 35.35 -32.54
N GLN A 109 -13.55 34.05 -32.49
CA GLN A 109 -14.43 32.99 -32.99
C GLN A 109 -15.50 32.61 -31.96
N ASP A 110 -16.69 32.25 -32.48
CA ASP A 110 -17.73 31.57 -31.69
C ASP A 110 -17.37 30.11 -31.52
N LEU A 111 -17.17 29.67 -30.27
CA LEU A 111 -16.79 28.34 -29.90
C LEU A 111 -17.94 27.51 -29.29
N SER A 112 -19.19 27.97 -29.46
CA SER A 112 -20.39 27.24 -28.97
C SER A 112 -20.53 25.84 -29.58
N GLY A 113 -20.05 25.64 -30.80
CA GLY A 113 -20.01 24.36 -31.49
C GLY A 113 -18.73 23.55 -31.27
N ASN A 114 -17.73 24.10 -30.55
CA ASN A 114 -16.47 23.42 -30.32
C ASN A 114 -16.62 22.30 -29.27
N LYS A 115 -16.44 21.06 -29.69
CA LYS A 115 -16.58 19.87 -28.85
C LYS A 115 -15.22 19.18 -28.67
N ASP A 116 -15.01 18.68 -27.48
CA ASP A 116 -13.90 17.79 -27.22
C ASP A 116 -14.12 16.37 -27.82
N PRO A 117 -13.14 15.46 -27.83
CA PRO A 117 -13.31 14.11 -28.36
C PRO A 117 -14.42 13.28 -27.67
N ASN A 118 -14.81 13.65 -26.45
CA ASN A 118 -15.90 13.01 -25.72
C ASN A 118 -17.28 13.62 -26.05
N GLY A 119 -17.30 14.63 -26.94
CA GLY A 119 -18.52 15.30 -27.36
C GLY A 119 -18.97 16.45 -26.44
N LEU A 120 -18.20 16.82 -25.44
CA LEU A 120 -18.48 17.92 -24.53
C LEU A 120 -18.24 19.28 -25.24
N ALA A 121 -19.26 20.14 -25.30
CA ALA A 121 -19.12 21.53 -25.74
C ALA A 121 -18.47 22.37 -24.63
N LEU A 122 -17.15 22.32 -24.54
CA LEU A 122 -16.37 22.75 -23.36
C LEU A 122 -16.57 24.24 -23.04
N PHE A 123 -16.61 25.13 -24.04
CA PHE A 123 -16.79 26.57 -23.81
C PHE A 123 -18.24 26.93 -23.38
N VAL A 124 -19.22 26.13 -23.81
CA VAL A 124 -20.59 26.21 -23.31
C VAL A 124 -20.66 25.79 -21.86
N GLU A 125 -19.93 24.73 -21.52
CA GLU A 125 -19.84 24.22 -20.14
C GLU A 125 -19.18 25.23 -19.20
N PHE A 126 -18.12 25.92 -19.64
CA PHE A 126 -17.50 27.02 -18.89
C PHE A 126 -18.50 28.10 -18.53
N VAL A 127 -19.27 28.59 -19.55
CA VAL A 127 -20.30 29.59 -19.36
C VAL A 127 -21.39 29.06 -18.42
N ARG A 128 -21.84 27.81 -18.60
CA ARG A 128 -22.85 27.19 -17.73
C ARG A 128 -22.40 27.17 -16.27
N THR A 129 -21.17 26.76 -16.03
CA THR A 129 -20.56 26.70 -14.68
C THR A 129 -20.51 28.09 -14.05
N VAL A 130 -20.08 29.10 -14.80
CA VAL A 130 -20.02 30.47 -14.31
C VAL A 130 -21.42 31.03 -14.04
N LYS A 131 -22.40 30.80 -14.92
CA LYS A 131 -23.81 31.24 -14.72
C LYS A 131 -24.42 30.59 -13.46
N ALA A 132 -24.09 29.34 -13.18
CA ALA A 132 -24.68 28.60 -12.08
C ALA A 132 -24.06 28.94 -10.73
N GLN A 133 -22.73 29.16 -10.67
CA GLN A 133 -21.96 29.20 -9.42
C GLN A 133 -20.97 30.38 -9.34
N GLY A 134 -20.90 31.24 -10.36
CA GLY A 134 -19.89 32.30 -10.45
C GLY A 134 -18.50 31.83 -10.85
N ALA A 135 -18.13 30.63 -10.41
CA ALA A 135 -16.84 29.98 -10.69
C ALA A 135 -16.91 28.45 -10.43
N GLY A 136 -16.04 27.67 -11.05
CA GLY A 136 -16.00 26.24 -10.82
C GLY A 136 -14.96 25.52 -11.65
N PHE A 137 -14.80 24.22 -11.37
CA PHE A 137 -13.93 23.33 -12.14
C PHE A 137 -14.72 22.61 -13.22
N VAL A 138 -14.12 22.51 -14.42
CA VAL A 138 -14.68 21.79 -15.56
C VAL A 138 -13.62 20.83 -16.09
N PRO A 139 -13.86 19.51 -16.08
CA PRO A 139 -13.02 18.52 -16.74
C PRO A 139 -13.38 18.40 -18.22
N TYR A 140 -12.38 18.31 -19.10
CA TYR A 140 -12.55 18.15 -20.56
C TYR A 140 -11.25 17.66 -21.20
N MET A 141 -11.27 17.35 -22.49
CA MET A 141 -10.09 17.00 -23.28
C MET A 141 -9.58 18.22 -24.04
N TRP A 142 -8.28 18.54 -23.93
CA TRP A 142 -7.65 19.64 -24.63
C TRP A 142 -6.19 19.34 -24.96
N PRO A 143 -5.69 19.73 -26.15
CA PRO A 143 -4.29 19.52 -26.49
C PRO A 143 -3.37 20.47 -25.70
N LYS A 144 -2.18 19.98 -25.38
CA LYS A 144 -1.10 20.79 -24.78
C LYS A 144 -0.52 21.78 -25.79
N ALA A 145 0.14 22.80 -25.28
CA ALA A 145 0.95 23.68 -26.11
C ALA A 145 1.97 22.88 -26.93
N GLY A 146 1.96 23.07 -28.25
CA GLY A 146 2.85 22.34 -29.17
C GLY A 146 2.44 20.90 -29.50
N SER A 147 1.24 20.47 -29.14
CA SER A 147 0.68 19.15 -29.49
C SER A 147 -0.75 19.30 -30.00
N ASP A 148 -1.13 18.45 -30.94
CA ASP A 148 -2.53 18.36 -31.41
C ASP A 148 -3.30 17.21 -30.75
N THR A 149 -2.64 16.39 -29.94
CA THR A 149 -3.27 15.26 -29.26
C THR A 149 -3.99 15.76 -28.01
N PRO A 150 -5.33 15.62 -27.93
CA PRO A 150 -6.08 15.98 -26.73
C PRO A 150 -5.74 15.05 -25.56
N VAL A 151 -5.56 15.64 -24.39
CA VAL A 151 -5.34 14.93 -23.11
C VAL A 151 -6.30 15.49 -22.06
N GLU A 152 -6.55 14.71 -21.01
CA GLU A 152 -7.42 15.17 -19.91
C GLU A 152 -6.88 16.44 -19.27
N LYS A 153 -7.74 17.45 -19.17
CA LYS A 153 -7.47 18.73 -18.53
C LYS A 153 -8.62 19.08 -17.59
N THR A 154 -8.29 19.57 -16.41
CA THR A 154 -9.28 20.18 -15.52
C THR A 154 -8.97 21.65 -15.38
N SER A 155 -9.95 22.50 -15.70
CA SER A 155 -9.77 23.95 -15.63
C SER A 155 -10.71 24.57 -14.60
N TYR A 156 -10.18 25.55 -13.87
CA TYR A 156 -10.98 26.47 -13.08
C TYR A 156 -11.37 27.66 -13.95
N VAL A 157 -12.66 28.00 -13.94
CA VAL A 157 -13.21 29.13 -14.66
C VAL A 157 -13.91 30.06 -13.68
N LYS A 158 -13.75 31.37 -13.85
CA LYS A 158 -14.39 32.41 -13.04
C LYS A 158 -14.97 33.53 -13.91
N GLY A 159 -16.18 33.89 -13.59
CA GLY A 159 -16.88 35.02 -14.28
C GLY A 159 -16.37 36.37 -13.82
N PHE A 160 -16.29 37.31 -14.76
CA PHE A 160 -16.08 38.72 -14.51
C PHE A 160 -17.25 39.55 -15.17
N GLU A 161 -18.27 39.75 -14.37
CA GLU A 161 -19.54 40.33 -14.82
C GLU A 161 -19.42 41.69 -15.55
N PRO A 162 -18.59 42.68 -15.09
CA PRO A 162 -18.53 43.99 -15.70
C PRO A 162 -18.23 43.99 -17.19
N TRP A 163 -17.47 43.00 -17.67
CA TRP A 163 -17.10 42.82 -19.07
C TRP A 163 -17.71 41.59 -19.74
N GLY A 164 -18.50 40.82 -18.98
CA GLY A 164 -19.04 39.53 -19.45
C GLY A 164 -17.96 38.50 -19.78
N TRP A 165 -16.84 38.55 -19.09
CA TRP A 165 -15.72 37.64 -19.33
C TRP A 165 -15.80 36.37 -18.46
N VAL A 166 -15.29 35.28 -19.01
CA VAL A 166 -14.96 34.05 -18.32
C VAL A 166 -13.44 33.87 -18.39
N ILE A 167 -12.78 34.00 -17.27
CA ILE A 167 -11.32 33.84 -17.15
C ILE A 167 -11.04 32.43 -16.71
N GLY A 168 -10.21 31.69 -17.43
CA GLY A 168 -9.95 30.30 -17.15
C GLY A 168 -8.48 29.89 -17.27
N SER A 169 -8.09 28.93 -16.48
CA SER A 169 -6.83 28.22 -16.58
C SER A 169 -6.99 26.78 -16.10
N GLY A 170 -6.05 25.88 -16.41
CA GLY A 170 -6.22 24.48 -16.06
C GLY A 170 -4.92 23.70 -15.98
N VAL A 171 -5.01 22.50 -15.40
CA VAL A 171 -3.93 21.54 -15.25
C VAL A 171 -4.23 20.29 -16.07
N TYR A 172 -3.21 19.72 -16.68
CA TYR A 172 -3.27 18.45 -17.40
C TYR A 172 -3.10 17.26 -16.46
N ILE A 173 -4.03 16.32 -16.51
CA ILE A 173 -4.10 15.18 -15.60
C ILE A 173 -3.02 14.15 -15.90
N ASP A 174 -2.58 14.02 -17.14
CA ASP A 174 -1.50 13.11 -17.54
C ASP A 174 -0.17 13.45 -16.85
N THR A 175 0.12 14.74 -16.57
CA THR A 175 1.30 15.15 -15.78
C THR A 175 1.22 14.67 -14.33
N VAL A 176 0.01 14.67 -13.75
CA VAL A 176 -0.26 14.11 -12.42
C VAL A 176 -0.04 12.59 -12.43
N ASN A 177 -0.60 11.89 -13.42
CA ASN A 177 -0.43 10.46 -13.57
C ASN A 177 1.05 10.06 -13.75
N ALA A 178 1.83 10.80 -14.54
CA ALA A 178 3.26 10.56 -14.72
C ALA A 178 4.04 10.69 -13.39
N ALA A 179 3.74 11.73 -12.59
CA ALA A 179 4.35 11.91 -11.28
C ALA A 179 4.01 10.75 -10.33
N ILE A 180 2.77 10.26 -10.35
CA ILE A 180 2.35 9.09 -9.55
C ILE A 180 3.08 7.83 -9.98
N TRP A 181 3.23 7.58 -11.30
CA TRP A 181 3.97 6.41 -11.79
C TRP A 181 5.43 6.38 -11.34
N GLN A 182 6.12 7.52 -11.37
CA GLN A 182 7.49 7.61 -10.86
C GLN A 182 7.57 7.26 -9.36
N ARG A 183 6.64 7.80 -8.56
CA ARG A 183 6.56 7.47 -7.13
C ARG A 183 6.19 6.00 -6.91
N ALA A 184 5.25 5.46 -7.68
CA ALA A 184 4.83 4.06 -7.59
C ALA A 184 5.99 3.09 -7.86
N LEU A 185 6.85 3.37 -8.84
CA LEU A 185 8.06 2.59 -9.10
C LEU A 185 9.02 2.62 -7.91
N GLY A 186 9.25 3.80 -7.31
CA GLY A 186 10.11 3.93 -6.12
C GLY A 186 9.58 3.14 -4.92
N PHE A 187 8.30 3.31 -4.56
CA PHE A 187 7.69 2.58 -3.46
C PHE A 187 7.58 1.08 -3.75
N GLY A 188 7.28 0.70 -5.00
CA GLY A 188 7.26 -0.69 -5.45
C GLY A 188 8.61 -1.38 -5.29
N ALA A 189 9.71 -0.70 -5.63
CA ALA A 189 11.07 -1.23 -5.45
C ALA A 189 11.40 -1.45 -3.96
N VAL A 190 11.08 -0.47 -3.10
CA VAL A 190 11.28 -0.62 -1.64
C VAL A 190 10.42 -1.77 -1.08
N ALA A 191 9.15 -1.85 -1.47
CA ALA A 191 8.25 -2.93 -1.05
C ALA A 191 8.76 -4.30 -1.51
N LEU A 192 9.30 -4.41 -2.72
CA LEU A 192 9.90 -5.64 -3.24
C LEU A 192 11.11 -6.08 -2.39
N VAL A 193 12.02 -5.15 -2.10
CA VAL A 193 13.21 -5.44 -1.27
C VAL A 193 12.81 -5.91 0.13
N LEU A 194 11.87 -5.21 0.77
CA LEU A 194 11.35 -5.60 2.09
C LEU A 194 10.63 -6.96 2.05
N GLY A 195 9.85 -7.21 0.99
CA GLY A 195 9.17 -8.50 0.77
C GLY A 195 10.14 -9.66 0.62
N VAL A 196 11.19 -9.49 -0.17
CA VAL A 196 12.26 -10.49 -0.32
C VAL A 196 12.99 -10.71 1.01
N ALA A 197 13.31 -9.64 1.74
CA ALA A 197 13.96 -9.74 3.05
C ALA A 197 13.09 -10.50 4.05
N LEU A 198 11.78 -10.25 4.10
CA LEU A 198 10.82 -10.98 4.95
C LEU A 198 10.73 -12.47 4.57
N LEU A 199 10.71 -12.80 3.29
CA LEU A 199 10.69 -14.18 2.80
C LEU A 199 11.98 -14.92 3.20
N VAL A 200 13.13 -14.29 2.99
CA VAL A 200 14.43 -14.87 3.38
C VAL A 200 14.49 -15.07 4.90
N LEU A 201 14.15 -14.06 5.68
CA LEU A 201 14.15 -14.14 7.14
C LEU A 201 13.18 -15.20 7.63
N GLY A 202 11.96 -15.26 7.11
CA GLY A 202 10.97 -16.27 7.46
C GLY A 202 11.42 -17.69 7.15
N THR A 203 12.08 -17.90 6.00
CA THR A 203 12.63 -19.23 5.65
C THR A 203 13.82 -19.60 6.52
N LEU A 204 14.71 -18.66 6.84
CA LEU A 204 15.85 -18.90 7.73
C LEU A 204 15.39 -19.26 9.15
N VAL A 205 14.46 -18.48 9.72
CA VAL A 205 13.89 -18.74 11.05
C VAL A 205 13.17 -20.09 11.07
N SER A 206 12.35 -20.40 10.06
CA SER A 206 11.66 -21.69 9.97
C SER A 206 12.64 -22.86 9.92
N ARG A 207 13.67 -22.77 9.08
CA ARG A 207 14.71 -23.80 8.97
C ARG A 207 15.49 -23.97 10.26
N ASN A 208 15.86 -22.88 10.92
CA ASN A 208 16.61 -22.91 12.17
C ASN A 208 15.79 -23.56 13.30
N LEU A 209 14.53 -23.18 13.48
CA LEU A 209 13.62 -23.78 14.46
C LEU A 209 13.43 -25.28 14.25
N LEU A 210 13.14 -25.69 13.01
CA LEU A 210 12.97 -27.10 12.68
C LEU A 210 14.29 -27.91 12.87
N ARG A 211 15.44 -27.26 12.66
CA ARG A 211 16.75 -27.90 12.90
C ARG A 211 17.03 -28.08 14.39
N GLN A 212 16.77 -27.04 15.21
CA GLN A 212 16.98 -27.12 16.68
C GLN A 212 16.03 -28.12 17.35
N LEU A 213 14.78 -28.20 16.86
CA LEU A 213 13.82 -29.17 17.40
C LEU A 213 14.05 -30.60 16.90
N GLY A 214 14.69 -30.79 15.75
CA GLY A 214 14.86 -32.11 15.11
C GLY A 214 13.62 -32.65 14.42
N GLY A 215 12.49 -31.91 14.46
CA GLY A 215 11.22 -32.32 13.91
C GLY A 215 10.14 -31.26 14.11
N GLU A 216 8.89 -31.61 13.82
CA GLU A 216 7.73 -30.75 14.11
C GLU A 216 7.51 -30.73 15.64
N PRO A 217 7.17 -29.56 16.25
CA PRO A 217 6.94 -29.46 17.70
C PRO A 217 5.80 -30.33 18.20
N ASP A 218 4.77 -30.51 17.38
CA ASP A 218 3.64 -31.40 17.75
C ASP A 218 4.10 -32.85 17.87
N TYR A 219 5.08 -33.29 17.07
CA TYR A 219 5.70 -34.59 17.19
C TYR A 219 6.53 -34.72 18.48
N ALA A 220 7.40 -33.76 18.76
CA ALA A 220 8.17 -33.73 20.00
C ALA A 220 7.25 -33.76 21.23
N ARG A 221 6.17 -33.00 21.21
CA ARG A 221 5.14 -32.97 22.26
C ARG A 221 4.45 -34.32 22.44
N SER A 222 4.12 -35.02 21.35
CA SER A 222 3.47 -36.33 21.42
C SER A 222 4.38 -37.38 22.03
N ILE A 223 5.63 -37.41 21.60
CA ILE A 223 6.66 -38.34 22.17
C ILE A 223 6.88 -38.07 23.66
N ALA A 224 7.09 -36.82 24.05
CA ALA A 224 7.27 -36.45 25.46
C ALA A 224 6.04 -36.88 26.33
N ARG A 225 4.81 -36.75 25.78
CA ARG A 225 3.58 -37.19 26.45
C ARG A 225 3.54 -38.73 26.61
N SER A 226 3.86 -39.48 25.55
CA SER A 226 3.91 -40.96 25.63
C SER A 226 4.92 -41.43 26.69
N ILE A 227 6.10 -40.83 26.71
CA ILE A 227 7.12 -41.15 27.76
C ILE A 227 6.59 -40.83 29.17
N ALA A 228 5.92 -39.67 29.34
CA ALA A 228 5.35 -39.28 30.64
C ALA A 228 4.19 -40.20 31.08
N GLN A 229 3.50 -40.87 30.16
CA GLN A 229 2.49 -41.90 30.45
C GLN A 229 3.05 -43.30 30.69
N GLY A 230 4.38 -43.45 30.66
CA GLY A 230 5.09 -44.72 30.89
C GLY A 230 5.29 -45.56 29.63
N ASP A 231 4.89 -45.09 28.45
CA ASP A 231 5.19 -45.79 27.20
C ASP A 231 6.61 -45.48 26.75
N LEU A 232 7.54 -46.34 27.16
CA LEU A 232 8.95 -46.29 26.77
C LEU A 232 9.25 -47.06 25.48
N ALA A 233 8.24 -47.69 24.87
CA ALA A 233 8.41 -48.45 23.62
C ALA A 233 8.15 -47.57 22.38
N VAL A 234 7.64 -46.32 22.54
CA VAL A 234 7.38 -45.40 21.43
C VAL A 234 8.65 -45.14 20.61
N ALA A 235 8.57 -45.29 19.29
CA ALA A 235 9.74 -45.07 18.42
C ALA A 235 10.02 -43.55 18.27
N VAL A 236 11.18 -43.11 18.75
CA VAL A 236 11.65 -41.73 18.55
C VAL A 236 12.48 -41.67 17.28
N THR A 237 11.93 -41.04 16.22
CA THR A 237 12.64 -40.83 14.95
C THR A 237 13.36 -39.48 14.97
N THR A 238 14.67 -39.52 14.71
CA THR A 238 15.51 -38.32 14.53
C THR A 238 15.87 -38.16 13.05
N ARG A 239 16.32 -36.98 12.64
CA ARG A 239 16.78 -36.75 11.27
C ARG A 239 18.13 -37.42 11.02
N PRO A 240 18.41 -37.92 9.82
CA PRO A 240 19.74 -38.41 9.47
C PRO A 240 20.81 -37.32 9.69
N GLY A 241 21.88 -37.65 10.46
CA GLY A 241 22.93 -36.71 10.76
C GLY A 241 22.63 -35.70 11.87
N ASP A 242 21.56 -35.88 12.63
CA ASP A 242 21.21 -35.04 13.77
C ASP A 242 22.19 -35.28 14.94
N GLN A 243 22.79 -34.20 15.46
CA GLN A 243 23.78 -34.27 16.54
C GLN A 243 23.44 -33.40 17.75
N SER A 244 22.40 -32.56 17.66
CA SER A 244 22.16 -31.53 18.68
C SER A 244 20.71 -31.12 18.83
N SER A 245 19.76 -31.88 18.31
CA SER A 245 18.34 -31.50 18.40
C SER A 245 17.70 -31.95 19.70
N LEU A 246 16.60 -31.26 20.07
CA LEU A 246 15.75 -31.66 21.19
C LEU A 246 15.25 -33.11 21.06
N MET A 247 14.94 -33.56 19.83
CA MET A 247 14.50 -34.95 19.60
C MET A 247 15.58 -35.96 19.93
N LEU A 248 16.86 -35.65 19.69
CA LEU A 248 17.99 -36.49 20.09
C LEU A 248 18.10 -36.61 21.62
N ASP A 249 17.91 -35.49 22.33
CA ASP A 249 17.93 -35.48 23.80
C ASP A 249 16.76 -36.28 24.39
N ILE A 250 15.56 -36.17 23.79
CA ILE A 250 14.39 -36.97 24.16
C ILE A 250 14.66 -38.48 23.94
N GLN A 251 15.29 -38.85 22.83
CA GLN A 251 15.67 -40.23 22.54
C GLN A 251 16.66 -40.78 23.59
N ALA A 252 17.68 -39.98 23.93
CA ALA A 252 18.65 -40.35 24.97
C ALA A 252 17.98 -40.48 26.34
N MET A 253 17.07 -39.57 26.69
CA MET A 253 16.26 -39.65 27.92
C MET A 253 15.43 -40.94 27.97
N GLN A 254 14.70 -41.27 26.91
CA GLN A 254 13.90 -42.50 26.81
C GLN A 254 14.78 -43.75 27.01
N GLY A 255 15.93 -43.83 26.34
CA GLY A 255 16.87 -44.92 26.48
C GLY A 255 17.42 -45.07 27.93
N ASN A 256 17.66 -43.95 28.61
CA ASN A 256 18.07 -43.96 30.01
C ASN A 256 16.95 -44.48 30.93
N LEU A 257 15.73 -44.00 30.77
CA LEU A 257 14.57 -44.46 31.52
C LEU A 257 14.32 -45.97 31.30
N HIS A 258 14.40 -46.43 30.07
CA HIS A 258 14.25 -47.86 29.74
C HIS A 258 15.28 -48.73 30.49
N ARG A 259 16.53 -48.30 30.51
CA ARG A 259 17.58 -49.01 31.27
C ARG A 259 17.32 -49.02 32.78
N ILE A 260 16.84 -47.93 33.35
CA ILE A 260 16.47 -47.86 34.78
C ILE A 260 15.37 -48.85 35.09
N VAL A 261 14.27 -48.85 34.30
CA VAL A 261 13.16 -49.78 34.49
C VAL A 261 13.60 -51.23 34.37
N GLN A 262 14.44 -51.57 33.41
CA GLN A 262 15.00 -52.92 33.27
C GLN A 262 15.82 -53.35 34.50
N ARG A 263 16.70 -52.45 35.04
CA ARG A 263 17.47 -52.74 36.26
C ARG A 263 16.58 -52.96 37.48
N VAL A 264 15.55 -52.12 37.65
CA VAL A 264 14.57 -52.27 38.74
C VAL A 264 13.84 -53.61 38.63
N ARG A 265 13.38 -53.97 37.43
CA ARG A 265 12.70 -55.25 37.17
C ARG A 265 13.60 -56.44 37.48
N SER A 266 14.80 -56.43 36.95
CA SER A 266 15.81 -57.54 37.29
C SER A 266 16.10 -57.59 38.76
N GLY A 267 16.26 -56.45 39.44
CA GLY A 267 16.46 -56.40 40.90
C GLY A 267 15.24 -56.99 41.66
N THR A 268 14.04 -56.70 41.27
CA THR A 268 12.80 -57.26 41.87
C THR A 268 12.68 -58.77 41.64
N GLU A 269 13.05 -59.28 40.45
CA GLU A 269 13.10 -60.71 40.13
C GLU A 269 14.13 -61.44 41.00
N HIS A 270 15.31 -60.85 41.18
CA HIS A 270 16.33 -61.42 42.11
C HIS A 270 15.87 -61.44 43.57
N ILE A 271 15.23 -60.39 44.06
CA ILE A 271 14.69 -60.36 45.43
C ILE A 271 13.57 -61.40 45.58
N ALA A 272 12.69 -61.54 44.60
CA ALA A 272 11.66 -62.60 44.65
C ALA A 272 12.21 -63.97 44.71
N SER A 273 13.25 -64.27 43.88
CA SER A 273 13.98 -65.59 43.92
C SER A 273 14.65 -65.83 45.24
N ALA A 274 15.38 -64.82 45.77
CA ALA A 274 16.04 -64.97 47.10
C ALA A 274 15.02 -65.16 48.23
N SER A 275 13.87 -64.44 48.17
CA SER A 275 12.80 -64.62 49.14
C SER A 275 12.21 -66.05 49.13
N GLN A 276 12.04 -66.64 47.95
CA GLN A 276 11.59 -68.06 47.81
C GLN A 276 12.58 -69.01 48.35
N GLN A 277 13.92 -68.81 48.14
CA GLN A 277 14.98 -69.67 48.72
C GLN A 277 15.01 -69.58 50.26
N ILE A 278 14.83 -68.37 50.80
CA ILE A 278 14.78 -68.21 52.27
C ILE A 278 13.54 -68.91 52.84
N ALA A 279 12.34 -68.77 52.15
CA ALA A 279 11.15 -69.50 52.62
C ALA A 279 11.30 -71.00 52.57
N ALA A 280 11.92 -71.58 51.53
CA ALA A 280 12.21 -73.01 51.43
C ALA A 280 13.18 -73.44 52.46
N GLY A 281 14.26 -72.67 52.72
CA GLY A 281 15.24 -72.97 53.78
C GLY A 281 14.60 -72.90 55.17
N ASN A 282 13.78 -71.97 55.48
CA ASN A 282 13.06 -71.89 56.74
C ASN A 282 12.08 -73.06 56.94
N HIS A 283 11.41 -73.51 55.85
CA HIS A 283 10.55 -74.69 55.95
C HIS A 283 11.31 -75.98 56.21
N ASP A 284 12.50 -76.17 55.61
CA ASP A 284 13.40 -77.30 55.90
C ASP A 284 13.88 -77.28 57.36
N LEU A 285 14.26 -76.06 57.82
CA LEU A 285 14.69 -75.86 59.20
C LEU A 285 13.53 -76.19 60.21
N SER A 286 12.34 -75.77 59.96
CA SER A 286 11.14 -76.01 60.77
C SER A 286 10.84 -77.51 60.83
N SER A 287 10.85 -78.20 59.70
CA SER A 287 10.61 -79.66 59.64
C SER A 287 11.69 -80.47 60.36
N ARG A 288 12.91 -80.03 60.33
CA ARG A 288 14.04 -80.67 61.08
C ARG A 288 13.95 -80.41 62.59
N THR A 289 13.43 -79.23 62.99
CA THR A 289 13.25 -78.92 64.42
C THR A 289 12.10 -79.69 65.05
N GLU A 290 11.00 -79.94 64.26
CA GLU A 290 9.85 -80.76 64.70
C GLU A 290 10.15 -82.24 64.76
N SER A 291 11.22 -82.71 64.07
CA SER A 291 11.66 -84.13 64.07
C SER A 291 12.72 -84.49 65.09
N GLN A 292 13.21 -83.55 65.89
CA GLN A 292 14.03 -83.77 67.08
C GLN A 292 13.22 -83.76 68.37
#